data_7b4a5ab5422a9819fe272c6b15c4011b
#
_entry.id   7b4a5ab5422a9819fe272c6b15c4011b
#
_cell.length_a   1.000
_cell.length_b   1.000
_cell.length_c   1.000
_cell.angle_alpha   90.00
_cell.angle_beta   90.00
_cell.angle_gamma   90.00
#
_symmetry.space_group_name_H-M   'P 1'
#
loop_
_entity.id
_entity.type
_entity.pdbx_description
1 polymer ?
#
loop_
_entity_poly.entity_id
_entity_poly.type
_entity_poly.pdbx_seq_one_letter_code
_entity_poly.pdbx_strand_id
1 'polypeptide(L)'
;VNNQLSGRPRNPVGGHVPVAGGLHSVGLTYARDLKAETVQVFVANPRGWATPAGNPKQDEAFRAACEAESIPAYVHAPYLINFGSHTEATVERSVESLRHSLRRGREIGALGVVVHTGSATGGRERSVALKQVREHLLPLLDELTHDDDPYLLLESTAGQGASLCSRTWDFGPYFEALDAHPMLGVCLDTCHIFAAGHDLTGPSGMHQTLDLLVDTVGEGRLKLIHANDSKDVVGAHKDRHENIGVGHIGEDPFRALMTHPATAGVPLIIETPGGKEGHAADVERLKKLRDC
;
A
#
# COMPACT_ATOMS: atom_id res chain seq x y z
N VAL A 1 2.38 -29.75 -16.25
CA VAL A 1 1.88 -28.82 -15.23
C VAL A 1 1.95 -27.39 -15.78
N ASN A 2 1.27 -27.07 -16.89
CA ASN A 2 1.42 -25.72 -17.50
C ASN A 2 0.15 -25.22 -18.19
N ASN A 3 -1.04 -25.39 -17.57
CA ASN A 3 -2.28 -24.98 -18.27
C ASN A 3 -3.30 -24.21 -17.40
N GLN A 4 -2.90 -23.67 -16.25
CA GLN A 4 -3.81 -22.87 -15.41
C GLN A 4 -3.58 -21.34 -15.47
N LEU A 5 -2.52 -20.85 -16.11
CA LEU A 5 -2.20 -19.42 -16.16
C LEU A 5 -2.72 -18.69 -17.41
N SER A 6 -3.25 -19.39 -18.40
CA SER A 6 -3.64 -18.81 -19.71
C SER A 6 -4.93 -17.99 -19.71
N GLY A 7 -5.38 -17.47 -18.57
CA GLY A 7 -6.53 -16.58 -18.45
C GLY A 7 -6.50 -15.69 -17.20
N ARG A 8 -5.44 -15.82 -16.41
CA ARG A 8 -5.28 -15.04 -15.19
C ARG A 8 -4.87 -13.60 -15.52
N PRO A 9 -5.53 -12.57 -14.92
CA PRO A 9 -5.07 -11.19 -15.05
C PRO A 9 -3.62 -11.04 -14.58
N ARG A 10 -2.82 -10.36 -15.40
CA ARG A 10 -1.39 -10.12 -15.11
C ARG A 10 -1.24 -9.06 -14.02
N ASN A 11 -0.35 -9.27 -13.06
CA ASN A 11 -0.02 -8.30 -12.04
C ASN A 11 0.84 -7.17 -12.62
N PRO A 12 0.37 -5.91 -12.65
CA PRO A 12 1.24 -4.78 -12.99
C PRO A 12 2.36 -4.63 -11.95
N VAL A 13 3.59 -4.40 -12.38
CA VAL A 13 4.74 -4.19 -11.49
C VAL A 13 5.31 -2.80 -11.69
N GLY A 14 5.53 -2.07 -10.61
CA GLY A 14 6.10 -0.74 -10.63
C GLY A 14 6.71 -0.32 -9.30
N GLY A 15 6.79 0.97 -9.05
CA GLY A 15 7.44 1.47 -7.84
C GLY A 15 6.91 2.79 -7.32
N HIS A 16 7.28 3.10 -6.09
CA HIS A 16 7.10 4.41 -5.51
C HIS A 16 8.13 5.37 -6.12
N VAL A 17 7.66 6.44 -6.75
CA VAL A 17 8.54 7.33 -7.52
C VAL A 17 8.68 8.71 -6.88
N PRO A 18 9.86 9.35 -6.99
CA PRO A 18 10.05 10.73 -6.53
C PRO A 18 9.24 11.70 -7.38
N VAL A 19 8.68 12.73 -6.75
CA VAL A 19 7.82 13.73 -7.41
C VAL A 19 8.30 15.16 -7.21
N ALA A 20 9.44 15.36 -6.57
CA ALA A 20 10.05 16.67 -6.43
C ALA A 20 10.40 17.25 -7.81
N GLY A 21 9.70 18.30 -8.21
CA GLY A 21 9.80 18.90 -9.55
C GLY A 21 8.60 18.60 -10.45
N GLY A 22 7.61 17.82 -10.02
CA GLY A 22 6.33 17.60 -10.68
C GLY A 22 5.96 16.14 -10.88
N LEU A 23 4.67 15.85 -10.76
CA LEU A 23 4.14 14.49 -10.94
C LEU A 23 4.43 13.92 -12.33
N HIS A 24 4.09 14.69 -13.38
CA HIS A 24 4.31 14.27 -14.77
C HIS A 24 5.79 14.39 -15.17
N SER A 25 6.40 15.56 -14.93
CA SER A 25 7.76 15.86 -15.46
C SER A 25 8.86 15.04 -14.79
N VAL A 26 8.71 14.67 -13.51
CA VAL A 26 9.69 13.86 -12.77
C VAL A 26 9.14 12.48 -12.46
N GLY A 27 7.98 12.40 -11.80
CA GLY A 27 7.41 11.13 -11.33
C GLY A 27 7.19 10.14 -12.47
N LEU A 28 6.43 10.53 -13.49
CA LEU A 28 6.13 9.64 -14.61
C LEU A 28 7.37 9.37 -15.49
N THR A 29 8.27 10.34 -15.63
CA THR A 29 9.56 10.12 -16.32
C THR A 29 10.37 9.04 -15.60
N TYR A 30 10.43 9.12 -14.26
CA TYR A 30 11.09 8.09 -13.45
C TYR A 30 10.43 6.72 -13.62
N ALA A 31 9.10 6.65 -13.58
CA ALA A 31 8.36 5.40 -13.80
C ALA A 31 8.66 4.77 -15.17
N ARG A 32 8.71 5.59 -16.23
CA ARG A 32 9.08 5.13 -17.59
C ARG A 32 10.51 4.60 -17.65
N ASP A 33 11.46 5.24 -16.98
CA ASP A 33 12.83 4.77 -16.89
C ASP A 33 12.94 3.40 -16.20
N LEU A 34 12.10 3.15 -15.19
CA LEU A 34 11.96 1.83 -14.56
C LEU A 34 11.21 0.83 -15.43
N LYS A 35 10.59 1.25 -16.55
CA LYS A 35 9.60 0.46 -17.30
C LYS A 35 8.45 -0.01 -16.42
N ALA A 36 8.03 0.83 -15.47
CA ALA A 36 6.97 0.52 -14.53
C ALA A 36 5.62 0.38 -15.25
N GLU A 37 4.80 -0.58 -14.80
CA GLU A 37 3.44 -0.84 -15.28
C GLU A 37 2.39 -0.28 -14.29
N THR A 38 2.81 0.24 -13.15
CA THR A 38 2.02 0.91 -12.12
C THR A 38 2.91 1.88 -11.36
N VAL A 39 2.32 2.88 -10.68
CA VAL A 39 3.11 3.90 -9.98
C VAL A 39 2.45 4.32 -8.68
N GLN A 40 3.25 4.59 -7.64
CA GLN A 40 2.82 5.22 -6.40
C GLN A 40 3.56 6.53 -6.19
N VAL A 41 2.86 7.53 -5.66
CA VAL A 41 3.39 8.87 -5.44
C VAL A 41 2.97 9.43 -4.08
N PHE A 42 3.75 10.36 -3.56
CA PHE A 42 3.27 11.29 -2.52
C PHE A 42 2.68 12.54 -3.17
N VAL A 43 1.57 13.03 -2.63
CA VAL A 43 0.94 14.31 -3.02
C VAL A 43 1.14 15.40 -1.98
N ALA A 44 1.82 15.07 -0.87
CA ALA A 44 2.26 15.97 0.19
C ALA A 44 3.60 15.47 0.77
N ASN A 45 4.22 16.26 1.64
CA ASN A 45 5.41 15.80 2.36
C ASN A 45 5.04 14.64 3.29
N PRO A 46 5.63 13.43 3.13
CA PRO A 46 5.28 12.26 3.95
C PRO A 46 5.58 12.44 5.45
N ARG A 47 6.43 13.40 5.82
CA ARG A 47 6.83 13.70 7.20
C ARG A 47 6.33 15.08 7.67
N GLY A 48 5.28 15.59 7.06
CA GLY A 48 4.72 16.90 7.39
C GLY A 48 3.20 16.90 7.32
N TRP A 49 2.58 17.93 7.89
CA TRP A 49 1.13 18.11 7.93
C TRP A 49 0.60 19.09 6.87
N ALA A 50 1.49 19.66 6.04
CA ALA A 50 1.07 20.58 5.01
C ALA A 50 0.22 19.88 3.94
N THR A 51 -0.84 20.55 3.51
CA THR A 51 -1.80 20.10 2.49
C THR A 51 -1.72 20.96 1.23
N PRO A 52 -0.66 20.80 0.40
CA PRO A 52 -0.43 21.65 -0.77
C PRO A 52 -1.53 21.46 -1.82
N ALA A 53 -1.93 22.53 -2.48
CA ALA A 53 -2.97 22.48 -3.52
C ALA A 53 -2.59 21.65 -4.75
N GLY A 54 -1.30 21.33 -4.91
CA GLY A 54 -0.79 20.66 -6.11
C GLY A 54 -0.50 21.64 -7.26
N ASN A 55 -0.25 21.08 -8.43
CA ASN A 55 -0.05 21.86 -9.67
C ASN A 55 -0.99 21.32 -10.75
N PRO A 56 -2.09 22.05 -11.06
CA PRO A 56 -3.12 21.55 -11.98
C PRO A 56 -2.59 21.10 -13.35
N LYS A 57 -1.58 21.76 -13.90
CA LYS A 57 -0.97 21.36 -15.18
C LYS A 57 -0.22 20.03 -15.09
N GLN A 58 0.51 19.82 -13.98
CA GLN A 58 1.23 18.57 -13.74
C GLN A 58 0.25 17.44 -13.43
N ASP A 59 -0.79 17.73 -12.69
CA ASP A 59 -1.82 16.76 -12.27
C ASP A 59 -2.61 16.26 -13.48
N GLU A 60 -3.11 17.17 -14.32
CA GLU A 60 -3.81 16.84 -15.55
C GLU A 60 -2.92 16.06 -16.54
N ALA A 61 -1.67 16.51 -16.74
CA ALA A 61 -0.74 15.82 -17.61
C ALA A 61 -0.36 14.41 -17.08
N PHE A 62 -0.24 14.27 -15.77
CA PHE A 62 0.03 12.97 -15.13
C PHE A 62 -1.16 12.02 -15.32
N ARG A 63 -2.38 12.47 -15.00
CA ARG A 63 -3.62 11.69 -15.18
C ARG A 63 -3.78 11.24 -16.63
N ALA A 64 -3.71 12.17 -17.57
CA ALA A 64 -3.88 11.88 -19.00
C ALA A 64 -2.82 10.88 -19.53
N ALA A 65 -1.56 11.01 -19.08
CA ALA A 65 -0.52 10.10 -19.52
C ALA A 65 -0.66 8.71 -18.87
N CYS A 66 -1.03 8.61 -17.59
CA CYS A 66 -1.32 7.34 -16.94
C CYS A 66 -2.49 6.60 -17.62
N GLU A 67 -3.56 7.32 -17.99
CA GLU A 67 -4.68 6.77 -18.75
C GLU A 67 -4.25 6.27 -20.15
N ALA A 68 -3.50 7.09 -20.90
CA ALA A 68 -3.04 6.74 -22.24
C ALA A 68 -2.08 5.56 -22.27
N GLU A 69 -1.24 5.41 -21.25
CA GLU A 69 -0.23 4.34 -21.12
C GLU A 69 -0.74 3.14 -20.31
N SER A 70 -1.99 3.19 -19.82
CA SER A 70 -2.59 2.16 -18.96
C SER A 70 -1.74 1.85 -17.72
N ILE A 71 -1.21 2.90 -17.07
CA ILE A 71 -0.42 2.82 -15.85
C ILE A 71 -1.32 3.20 -14.66
N PRO A 72 -1.87 2.23 -13.88
CA PRO A 72 -2.61 2.54 -12.68
C PRO A 72 -1.74 3.29 -11.67
N ALA A 73 -2.28 4.38 -11.12
CA ALA A 73 -1.62 5.23 -10.15
C ALA A 73 -2.20 5.06 -8.75
N TYR A 74 -1.35 5.18 -7.75
CA TYR A 74 -1.69 5.14 -6.33
C TYR A 74 -1.07 6.31 -5.59
N VAL A 75 -1.67 6.72 -4.50
CA VAL A 75 -1.13 7.74 -3.59
C VAL A 75 -0.78 7.07 -2.27
N HIS A 76 0.38 7.36 -1.71
CA HIS A 76 0.67 7.07 -0.31
C HIS A 76 0.40 8.31 0.53
N ALA A 77 -0.42 8.19 1.57
CA ALA A 77 -0.69 9.26 2.52
C ALA A 77 0.50 9.49 3.47
N PRO A 78 0.63 10.66 4.11
CA PRO A 78 1.73 10.94 5.03
C PRO A 78 1.82 9.96 6.21
N TYR A 79 3.04 9.57 6.58
CA TYR A 79 3.33 8.63 7.68
C TYR A 79 2.89 9.12 9.07
N LEU A 80 2.65 10.44 9.22
CA LEU A 80 2.24 11.03 10.49
C LEU A 80 0.78 10.74 10.86
N ILE A 81 -0.03 10.27 9.91
CA ILE A 81 -1.45 9.97 10.12
C ILE A 81 -1.59 8.86 11.16
N ASN A 82 -2.34 9.14 12.22
CA ASN A 82 -2.63 8.16 13.27
C ASN A 82 -3.98 8.45 13.94
N PHE A 83 -5.01 7.74 13.53
CA PHE A 83 -6.34 7.83 14.12
C PHE A 83 -6.45 7.17 15.50
N GLY A 84 -5.48 6.34 15.91
CA GLY A 84 -5.39 5.75 17.26
C GLY A 84 -4.63 6.62 18.28
N SER A 85 -4.21 7.84 17.90
CA SER A 85 -3.45 8.73 18.76
C SER A 85 -4.27 9.18 19.99
N HIS A 86 -3.62 9.27 21.16
CA HIS A 86 -4.19 9.86 22.36
C HIS A 86 -4.25 11.39 22.30
N THR A 87 -3.57 12.00 21.35
CA THR A 87 -3.49 13.45 21.18
C THR A 87 -4.53 13.90 20.17
N GLU A 88 -5.53 14.67 20.60
CA GLU A 88 -6.63 15.18 19.77
C GLU A 88 -6.11 15.93 18.53
N ALA A 89 -5.16 16.83 18.72
CA ALA A 89 -4.55 17.58 17.61
C ALA A 89 -3.88 16.67 16.55
N THR A 90 -3.41 15.48 16.93
CA THR A 90 -2.88 14.50 15.95
C THR A 90 -4.02 13.87 15.16
N VAL A 91 -5.14 13.55 15.82
CA VAL A 91 -6.33 12.98 15.17
C VAL A 91 -6.94 13.97 14.17
N GLU A 92 -7.14 15.23 14.60
CA GLU A 92 -7.66 16.31 13.74
C GLU A 92 -6.79 16.50 12.49
N ARG A 93 -5.46 16.60 12.67
CA ARG A 93 -4.52 16.70 11.55
C ARG A 93 -4.51 15.45 10.67
N SER A 94 -4.74 14.27 11.25
CA SER A 94 -4.86 13.02 10.50
C SER A 94 -6.09 13.04 9.59
N VAL A 95 -7.24 13.52 10.08
CA VAL A 95 -8.47 13.72 9.29
C VAL A 95 -8.20 14.67 8.12
N GLU A 96 -7.62 15.84 8.40
CA GLU A 96 -7.34 16.84 7.36
C GLU A 96 -6.36 16.31 6.31
N SER A 97 -5.27 15.66 6.74
CA SER A 97 -4.23 15.12 5.86
C SER A 97 -4.76 13.96 4.99
N LEU A 98 -5.59 13.07 5.56
CA LEU A 98 -6.16 11.98 4.77
C LEU A 98 -7.22 12.49 3.78
N ARG A 99 -8.11 13.39 4.21
CA ARG A 99 -9.09 14.04 3.30
C ARG A 99 -8.37 14.73 2.13
N HIS A 100 -7.27 15.43 2.41
CA HIS A 100 -6.43 16.02 1.38
C HIS A 100 -5.88 14.96 0.43
N SER A 101 -5.33 13.85 0.95
CA SER A 101 -4.74 12.78 0.12
C SER A 101 -5.79 12.11 -0.78
N LEU A 102 -7.00 11.86 -0.25
CA LEU A 102 -8.13 11.29 -1.02
C LEU A 102 -8.57 12.24 -2.15
N ARG A 103 -8.79 13.53 -1.83
CA ARG A 103 -9.12 14.53 -2.85
C ARG A 103 -8.03 14.63 -3.92
N ARG A 104 -6.76 14.71 -3.53
CA ARG A 104 -5.64 14.75 -4.48
C ARG A 104 -5.54 13.47 -5.30
N GLY A 105 -5.81 12.32 -4.68
CA GLY A 105 -5.89 11.03 -5.38
C GLY A 105 -6.89 11.08 -6.52
N ARG A 106 -8.13 11.57 -6.28
CA ARG A 106 -9.13 11.75 -7.32
C ARG A 106 -8.66 12.72 -8.42
N GLU A 107 -8.09 13.86 -8.05
CA GLU A 107 -7.63 14.88 -9.02
C GLU A 107 -6.59 14.31 -10.00
N ILE A 108 -5.69 13.43 -9.55
CA ILE A 108 -4.65 12.80 -10.39
C ILE A 108 -5.07 11.45 -11.00
N GLY A 109 -6.30 10.99 -10.76
CA GLY A 109 -6.82 9.72 -11.28
C GLY A 109 -6.23 8.48 -10.59
N ALA A 110 -5.83 8.58 -9.32
CA ALA A 110 -5.34 7.44 -8.57
C ALA A 110 -6.48 6.44 -8.24
N LEU A 111 -6.19 5.14 -8.32
CA LEU A 111 -7.15 4.08 -7.99
C LEU A 111 -7.27 3.84 -6.49
N GLY A 112 -6.27 4.21 -5.71
CA GLY A 112 -6.27 4.04 -4.27
C GLY A 112 -5.33 5.00 -3.55
N VAL A 113 -5.65 5.25 -2.27
CA VAL A 113 -4.83 6.00 -1.33
C VAL A 113 -4.44 5.07 -0.19
N VAL A 114 -3.16 4.78 -0.07
CA VAL A 114 -2.59 3.94 1.01
C VAL A 114 -2.43 4.77 2.27
N VAL A 115 -2.81 4.21 3.40
CA VAL A 115 -2.61 4.80 4.73
C VAL A 115 -2.21 3.72 5.73
N HIS A 116 -1.19 3.98 6.54
CA HIS A 116 -0.83 3.12 7.66
C HIS A 116 -1.96 3.08 8.69
N THR A 117 -2.22 1.91 9.26
CA THR A 117 -3.30 1.71 10.25
C THR A 117 -3.07 2.43 11.59
N GLY A 118 -1.85 2.95 11.83
CA GLY A 118 -1.52 3.69 13.02
C GLY A 118 -1.37 2.83 14.28
N SER A 119 -1.39 3.49 15.43
CA SER A 119 -1.09 2.87 16.73
C SER A 119 -1.91 3.49 17.87
N ALA A 120 -2.23 2.67 18.88
CA ALA A 120 -2.85 3.10 20.13
C ALA A 120 -1.80 3.72 21.06
N THR A 121 -1.60 5.03 20.96
CA THR A 121 -0.57 5.72 21.74
C THR A 121 -1.08 6.11 23.15
N GLY A 122 -0.17 6.51 24.04
CA GLY A 122 -0.51 6.97 25.41
C GLY A 122 -1.05 5.88 26.33
N GLY A 123 -0.74 4.61 26.08
CA GLY A 123 -1.20 3.50 26.93
C GLY A 123 -2.69 3.17 26.76
N ARG A 124 -3.33 3.64 25.68
CA ARG A 124 -4.74 3.35 25.41
C ARG A 124 -4.96 1.89 25.06
N GLU A 125 -6.09 1.36 25.49
CA GLU A 125 -6.60 0.07 25.04
C GLU A 125 -6.90 0.10 23.52
N ARG A 126 -6.57 -0.98 22.81
CA ARG A 126 -6.81 -1.12 21.36
C ARG A 126 -8.28 -0.87 20.99
N SER A 127 -9.21 -1.38 21.79
CA SER A 127 -10.65 -1.19 21.59
C SER A 127 -11.09 0.27 21.62
N VAL A 128 -10.48 1.07 22.51
CA VAL A 128 -10.72 2.52 22.58
C VAL A 128 -10.17 3.22 21.35
N ALA A 129 -8.97 2.85 20.91
CA ALA A 129 -8.37 3.40 19.70
C ALA A 129 -9.19 3.05 18.43
N LEU A 130 -9.72 1.82 18.31
CA LEU A 130 -10.59 1.43 17.19
C LEU A 130 -11.93 2.16 17.17
N LYS A 131 -12.51 2.47 18.34
CA LYS A 131 -13.70 3.36 18.40
C LYS A 131 -13.38 4.75 17.83
N GLN A 132 -12.23 5.30 18.21
CA GLN A 132 -11.78 6.59 17.68
C GLN A 132 -11.49 6.54 16.18
N VAL A 133 -10.91 5.43 15.68
CA VAL A 133 -10.77 5.17 14.25
C VAL A 133 -12.12 5.24 13.55
N ARG A 134 -13.16 4.56 14.10
CA ARG A 134 -14.51 4.61 13.55
C ARG A 134 -15.05 6.04 13.49
N GLU A 135 -14.96 6.76 14.62
CA GLU A 135 -15.51 8.13 14.75
C GLU A 135 -14.93 9.11 13.72
N HIS A 136 -13.68 8.94 13.33
CA HIS A 136 -12.98 9.91 12.48
C HIS A 136 -12.73 9.42 11.06
N LEU A 137 -12.59 8.11 10.82
CA LEU A 137 -12.27 7.56 9.52
C LEU A 137 -13.52 7.13 8.72
N LEU A 138 -14.55 6.61 9.40
CA LEU A 138 -15.79 6.22 8.71
C LEU A 138 -16.45 7.40 7.99
N PRO A 139 -16.58 8.61 8.57
CA PRO A 139 -17.11 9.76 7.84
C PRO A 139 -16.31 10.14 6.60
N LEU A 140 -14.97 9.92 6.59
CA LEU A 140 -14.15 10.16 5.39
C LEU A 140 -14.44 9.15 4.27
N LEU A 141 -14.76 7.90 4.63
CA LEU A 141 -15.19 6.89 3.67
C LEU A 141 -16.57 7.21 3.11
N ASP A 142 -17.50 7.69 3.94
CA ASP A 142 -18.85 8.11 3.54
C ASP A 142 -18.83 9.34 2.59
N GLU A 143 -17.77 10.14 2.60
CA GLU A 143 -17.55 11.24 1.64
C GLU A 143 -17.19 10.73 0.22
N LEU A 144 -16.75 9.48 0.06
CA LEU A 144 -16.34 8.88 -1.22
C LEU A 144 -17.57 8.38 -1.98
N THR A 145 -18.21 9.26 -2.74
CA THR A 145 -19.48 9.00 -3.44
C THR A 145 -19.41 9.14 -4.95
N HIS A 146 -18.25 9.53 -5.49
CA HIS A 146 -18.04 9.68 -6.93
C HIS A 146 -17.44 8.41 -7.54
N ASP A 147 -17.76 8.12 -8.79
CA ASP A 147 -17.24 6.93 -9.50
C ASP A 147 -15.71 6.96 -9.69
N ASP A 148 -15.09 8.13 -9.64
CA ASP A 148 -13.65 8.34 -9.75
C ASP A 148 -12.95 8.57 -8.41
N ASP A 149 -13.64 8.37 -7.28
CA ASP A 149 -13.01 8.41 -5.96
C ASP A 149 -12.07 7.21 -5.77
N PRO A 150 -10.86 7.42 -5.22
CA PRO A 150 -9.93 6.34 -4.95
C PRO A 150 -10.40 5.48 -3.77
N TYR A 151 -10.10 4.18 -3.80
CA TYR A 151 -10.21 3.33 -2.62
C TYR A 151 -9.30 3.84 -1.48
N LEU A 152 -9.77 3.74 -0.25
CA LEU A 152 -8.89 3.86 0.91
C LEU A 152 -8.26 2.50 1.20
N LEU A 153 -6.94 2.40 1.11
CA LEU A 153 -6.19 1.16 1.28
C LEU A 153 -5.46 1.17 2.62
N LEU A 154 -5.93 0.33 3.55
CA LEU A 154 -5.25 0.15 4.83
C LEU A 154 -3.98 -0.67 4.64
N GLU A 155 -2.88 -0.15 5.14
CA GLU A 155 -1.61 -0.86 5.16
C GLU A 155 -1.24 -1.26 6.59
N SER A 156 -0.93 -2.55 6.78
CA SER A 156 -0.36 -3.04 8.04
C SER A 156 1.02 -2.44 8.28
N THR A 157 1.39 -2.29 9.55
CA THR A 157 2.74 -1.84 9.93
C THR A 157 3.59 -3.02 10.39
N ALA A 158 4.90 -2.83 10.55
CA ALA A 158 5.83 -3.88 10.95
C ALA A 158 5.67 -4.38 12.41
N GLY A 159 4.63 -3.93 13.13
CA GLY A 159 4.33 -4.37 14.49
C GLY A 159 5.14 -3.68 15.58
N GLN A 160 5.61 -2.47 15.31
CA GLN A 160 6.31 -1.66 16.31
C GLN A 160 5.32 -1.06 17.31
N GLY A 161 5.68 -1.07 18.59
CA GLY A 161 4.92 -0.43 19.65
C GLY A 161 3.50 -0.99 19.80
N ALA A 162 2.49 -0.11 19.88
CA ALA A 162 1.09 -0.45 20.03
C ALA A 162 0.33 -0.35 18.69
N SER A 163 0.90 -0.92 17.63
CA SER A 163 0.29 -0.95 16.30
C SER A 163 -1.15 -1.48 16.33
N LEU A 164 -2.06 -0.84 15.60
CA LEU A 164 -3.45 -1.27 15.49
C LEU A 164 -3.63 -2.43 14.50
N CYS A 165 -2.76 -2.53 13.50
CA CYS A 165 -2.78 -3.64 12.57
C CYS A 165 -1.36 -3.93 12.09
N SER A 166 -0.85 -5.10 12.39
CA SER A 166 0.47 -5.56 11.95
C SER A 166 0.42 -6.93 11.30
N ARG A 167 -0.58 -7.73 11.64
CA ARG A 167 -0.79 -9.07 11.12
C ARG A 167 -2.08 -9.14 10.31
N THR A 168 -2.20 -10.13 9.43
CA THR A 168 -3.37 -10.26 8.54
C THR A 168 -4.70 -10.32 9.30
N TRP A 169 -4.75 -11.01 10.43
CA TRP A 169 -5.99 -11.07 11.25
C TRP A 169 -6.31 -9.77 12.01
N ASP A 170 -5.36 -8.85 12.15
CA ASP A 170 -5.61 -7.55 12.78
C ASP A 170 -6.49 -6.64 11.91
N PHE A 171 -6.58 -6.91 10.60
CA PHE A 171 -7.52 -6.22 9.71
C PHE A 171 -8.98 -6.47 10.07
N GLY A 172 -9.33 -7.64 10.63
CA GLY A 172 -10.72 -7.98 10.96
C GLY A 172 -11.39 -6.94 11.86
N PRO A 173 -10.88 -6.70 13.09
CA PRO A 173 -11.42 -5.65 13.97
C PRO A 173 -11.36 -4.24 13.39
N TYR A 174 -10.40 -3.95 12.51
CA TYR A 174 -10.30 -2.66 11.82
C TYR A 174 -11.40 -2.51 10.77
N PHE A 175 -11.65 -3.55 9.96
CA PHE A 175 -12.75 -3.60 8.99
C PHE A 175 -14.12 -3.55 9.69
N GLU A 176 -14.29 -4.27 10.81
CA GLU A 176 -15.50 -4.22 11.62
C GLU A 176 -15.76 -2.79 12.15
N ALA A 177 -14.74 -2.11 12.65
CA ALA A 177 -14.85 -0.73 13.10
C ALA A 177 -15.31 0.24 12.00
N LEU A 178 -15.03 -0.07 10.74
CA LEU A 178 -15.39 0.73 9.57
C LEU A 178 -16.56 0.14 8.76
N ASP A 179 -17.39 -0.71 9.38
CA ASP A 179 -18.57 -1.36 8.76
C ASP A 179 -18.25 -2.10 7.46
N ALA A 180 -17.02 -2.58 7.29
CA ALA A 180 -16.50 -3.17 6.05
C ALA A 180 -16.86 -2.33 4.81
N HIS A 181 -16.78 -1.01 4.93
CA HIS A 181 -17.21 -0.04 3.92
C HIS A 181 -16.76 -0.43 2.50
N PRO A 182 -17.59 -0.27 1.45
CA PRO A 182 -17.27 -0.74 0.10
C PRO A 182 -16.01 -0.08 -0.49
N MET A 183 -15.71 1.17 -0.13
CA MET A 183 -14.50 1.89 -0.59
C MET A 183 -13.25 1.56 0.23
N LEU A 184 -13.34 0.63 1.19
CA LEU A 184 -12.20 0.17 1.99
C LEU A 184 -11.53 -1.04 1.33
N GLY A 185 -10.21 -1.01 1.21
CA GLY A 185 -9.38 -2.12 0.74
C GLY A 185 -8.12 -2.29 1.57
N VAL A 186 -7.27 -3.19 1.14
CA VAL A 186 -5.98 -3.51 1.76
C VAL A 186 -4.85 -3.25 0.78
N CYS A 187 -3.80 -2.61 1.27
CA CYS A 187 -2.46 -2.68 0.74
C CYS A 187 -1.63 -3.62 1.62
N LEU A 188 -1.13 -4.71 1.06
CA LEU A 188 -0.32 -5.68 1.80
C LEU A 188 1.16 -5.42 1.56
N ASP A 189 1.91 -4.99 2.59
CA ASP A 189 3.36 -4.90 2.52
C ASP A 189 4.01 -6.21 2.99
N THR A 190 4.79 -6.84 2.12
CA THR A 190 5.42 -8.14 2.38
C THR A 190 6.51 -8.03 3.45
N CYS A 191 7.25 -6.93 3.51
CA CYS A 191 8.23 -6.68 4.57
C CYS A 191 7.54 -6.47 5.92
N HIS A 192 6.45 -5.68 5.97
CA HIS A 192 5.75 -5.39 7.21
C HIS A 192 5.15 -6.65 7.84
N ILE A 193 4.42 -7.47 7.07
CA ILE A 193 3.83 -8.70 7.63
C ILE A 193 4.89 -9.72 8.02
N PHE A 194 6.02 -9.80 7.29
CA PHE A 194 7.16 -10.64 7.65
C PHE A 194 7.80 -10.16 8.95
N ALA A 195 8.05 -8.86 9.09
CA ALA A 195 8.56 -8.26 10.32
C ALA A 195 7.59 -8.43 11.50
N ALA A 196 6.29 -8.48 11.26
CA ALA A 196 5.27 -8.73 12.29
C ALA A 196 5.13 -10.22 12.69
N GLY A 197 5.80 -11.14 11.99
CA GLY A 197 5.89 -12.54 12.37
C GLY A 197 5.20 -13.54 11.43
N HIS A 198 4.71 -13.12 10.26
CA HIS A 198 4.28 -14.07 9.22
C HIS A 198 5.51 -14.65 8.52
N ASP A 199 5.80 -15.93 8.72
CA ASP A 199 6.89 -16.58 7.99
C ASP A 199 6.45 -16.88 6.54
N LEU A 200 6.93 -16.04 5.63
CA LEU A 200 6.63 -16.16 4.20
C LEU A 200 7.54 -17.16 3.49
N THR A 201 8.63 -17.59 4.13
CA THR A 201 9.71 -18.36 3.50
C THR A 201 9.44 -19.85 3.38
N GLY A 202 8.51 -20.38 4.18
CA GLY A 202 8.11 -21.78 4.11
C GLY A 202 7.41 -22.12 2.79
N PRO A 203 7.36 -23.40 2.40
CA PRO A 203 6.81 -23.85 1.11
C PRO A 203 5.39 -23.38 0.79
N SER A 204 4.61 -23.05 1.81
CA SER A 204 3.24 -22.53 1.69
C SER A 204 3.01 -21.23 2.49
N GLY A 205 4.06 -20.65 3.06
CA GLY A 205 3.94 -19.52 3.98
C GLY A 205 3.24 -18.31 3.37
N MET A 206 3.62 -17.92 2.16
CA MET A 206 2.97 -16.84 1.42
C MET A 206 1.49 -17.16 1.12
N HIS A 207 1.17 -18.34 0.62
CA HIS A 207 -0.20 -18.75 0.32
C HIS A 207 -1.07 -18.77 1.57
N GLN A 208 -0.60 -19.37 2.66
CA GLN A 208 -1.34 -19.40 3.94
C GLN A 208 -1.59 -17.98 4.49
N THR A 209 -0.63 -17.08 4.32
CA THR A 209 -0.78 -15.67 4.73
C THR A 209 -1.84 -14.97 3.90
N LEU A 210 -1.90 -15.21 2.59
CA LEU A 210 -2.90 -14.65 1.69
C LEU A 210 -4.29 -15.25 1.91
N ASP A 211 -4.38 -16.58 2.13
CA ASP A 211 -5.64 -17.24 2.50
C ASP A 211 -6.20 -16.63 3.78
N LEU A 212 -5.36 -16.47 4.81
CA LEU A 212 -5.77 -15.87 6.08
C LEU A 212 -6.21 -14.40 5.91
N LEU A 213 -5.56 -13.64 5.04
CA LEU A 213 -6.02 -12.28 4.72
C LEU A 213 -7.42 -12.30 4.09
N VAL A 214 -7.64 -13.17 3.09
CA VAL A 214 -8.94 -13.30 2.42
C VAL A 214 -10.04 -13.73 3.40
N ASP A 215 -9.75 -14.72 4.24
CA ASP A 215 -10.67 -15.17 5.29
C ASP A 215 -11.02 -14.05 6.27
N THR A 216 -10.09 -13.12 6.51
CA THR A 216 -10.27 -12.02 7.46
C THR A 216 -11.08 -10.86 6.87
N VAL A 217 -10.79 -10.44 5.63
CA VAL A 217 -11.36 -9.20 5.06
C VAL A 217 -12.33 -9.44 3.90
N GLY A 218 -12.38 -10.65 3.38
CA GLY A 218 -13.18 -11.04 2.23
C GLY A 218 -12.46 -10.95 0.89
N GLU A 219 -12.99 -11.66 -0.09
CA GLU A 219 -12.46 -11.65 -1.46
C GLU A 219 -12.53 -10.25 -2.08
N GLY A 220 -11.55 -9.95 -2.95
CA GLY A 220 -11.49 -8.70 -3.70
C GLY A 220 -11.12 -7.45 -2.86
N ARG A 221 -10.81 -7.60 -1.57
CA ARG A 221 -10.37 -6.48 -0.71
C ARG A 221 -8.88 -6.16 -0.84
N LEU A 222 -8.04 -7.10 -1.25
CA LEU A 222 -6.63 -6.84 -1.56
C LEU A 222 -6.56 -6.09 -2.90
N LYS A 223 -6.13 -4.83 -2.85
CA LYS A 223 -6.13 -3.92 -4.00
C LYS A 223 -4.73 -3.52 -4.45
N LEU A 224 -3.75 -3.62 -3.57
CA LEU A 224 -2.37 -3.24 -3.81
C LEU A 224 -1.43 -4.12 -2.97
N ILE A 225 -0.23 -4.35 -3.47
CA ILE A 225 0.82 -5.03 -2.74
C ILE A 225 2.07 -4.14 -2.77
N HIS A 226 2.60 -3.80 -1.60
CA HIS A 226 3.97 -3.33 -1.50
C HIS A 226 4.88 -4.55 -1.48
N ALA A 227 5.57 -4.77 -2.59
CA ALA A 227 6.45 -5.91 -2.79
C ALA A 227 7.87 -5.53 -2.37
N ASN A 228 8.17 -5.71 -1.09
CA ASN A 228 9.44 -5.37 -0.48
C ASN A 228 10.05 -6.60 0.18
N ASP A 229 11.35 -6.85 -0.04
CA ASP A 229 12.08 -7.83 0.77
C ASP A 229 12.44 -7.22 2.13
N SER A 230 12.84 -8.03 3.09
CA SER A 230 13.15 -7.59 4.45
C SER A 230 14.63 -7.73 4.76
N LYS A 231 15.21 -6.65 5.26
CA LYS A 231 16.60 -6.64 5.76
C LYS A 231 16.77 -7.42 7.07
N ASP A 232 15.67 -7.59 7.81
CA ASP A 232 15.67 -8.30 9.09
C ASP A 232 14.92 -9.62 8.99
N VAL A 233 15.16 -10.50 9.95
CA VAL A 233 14.50 -11.82 10.07
C VAL A 233 13.02 -11.69 10.43
N VAL A 234 12.26 -12.74 10.22
CA VAL A 234 10.85 -12.84 10.60
C VAL A 234 10.66 -12.47 12.09
N GLY A 235 9.63 -11.68 12.37
CA GLY A 235 9.29 -11.26 13.73
C GLY A 235 10.23 -10.22 14.34
N ALA A 236 11.07 -9.57 13.56
CA ALA A 236 12.01 -8.56 14.05
C ALA A 236 11.34 -7.25 14.50
N HIS A 237 10.09 -7.01 14.12
CA HIS A 237 9.35 -5.76 14.35
C HIS A 237 10.12 -4.51 13.90
N LYS A 238 10.76 -4.60 12.73
CA LYS A 238 11.52 -3.52 12.13
C LYS A 238 11.09 -3.33 10.68
N ASP A 239 10.68 -2.12 10.37
CA ASP A 239 10.39 -1.68 9.02
C ASP A 239 11.70 -1.29 8.34
N ARG A 240 12.32 -2.25 7.66
CA ARG A 240 13.54 -2.04 6.87
C ARG A 240 13.49 -2.87 5.60
N HIS A 241 13.14 -2.19 4.50
CA HIS A 241 13.08 -2.80 3.19
C HIS A 241 14.47 -3.17 2.65
N GLU A 242 14.50 -4.24 1.85
CA GLU A 242 15.66 -4.69 1.10
C GLU A 242 15.27 -4.97 -0.36
N ASN A 243 16.23 -5.02 -1.25
CA ASN A 243 16.00 -5.35 -2.65
C ASN A 243 15.50 -6.79 -2.80
N ILE A 244 14.65 -7.03 -3.78
CA ILE A 244 13.98 -8.31 -4.02
C ILE A 244 14.99 -9.45 -4.16
N GLY A 245 14.83 -10.48 -3.34
CA GLY A 245 15.71 -11.67 -3.33
C GLY A 245 17.07 -11.46 -2.67
N VAL A 246 17.31 -10.29 -2.06
CA VAL A 246 18.55 -9.98 -1.34
C VAL A 246 18.36 -10.07 0.18
N GLY A 247 17.12 -9.87 0.65
CA GLY A 247 16.74 -9.92 2.05
C GLY A 247 16.42 -11.32 2.56
N HIS A 248 15.75 -11.35 3.70
CA HIS A 248 15.38 -12.58 4.41
C HIS A 248 14.09 -13.24 3.90
N ILE A 249 13.30 -12.55 3.06
CA ILE A 249 12.12 -13.15 2.39
C ILE A 249 12.59 -13.99 1.21
N GLY A 250 13.48 -13.45 0.36
CA GLY A 250 13.99 -14.14 -0.82
C GLY A 250 13.00 -14.15 -2.00
N GLU A 251 13.37 -14.79 -3.12
CA GLU A 251 12.57 -14.74 -4.38
C GLU A 251 11.34 -15.65 -4.39
N ASP A 252 11.43 -16.85 -3.79
CA ASP A 252 10.38 -17.86 -3.91
C ASP A 252 9.02 -17.40 -3.35
N PRO A 253 8.94 -16.68 -2.20
CA PRO A 253 7.68 -16.12 -1.73
C PRO A 253 7.05 -15.13 -2.70
N PHE A 254 7.83 -14.30 -3.42
CA PHE A 254 7.28 -13.40 -4.44
C PHE A 254 6.72 -14.16 -5.64
N ARG A 255 7.36 -15.27 -6.04
CA ARG A 255 6.82 -16.17 -7.07
C ARG A 255 5.49 -16.78 -6.60
N ALA A 256 5.45 -17.29 -5.37
CA ALA A 256 4.24 -17.85 -4.77
C ALA A 256 3.11 -16.80 -4.67
N LEU A 257 3.43 -15.56 -4.24
CA LEU A 257 2.49 -14.45 -4.20
C LEU A 257 1.80 -14.24 -5.55
N MET A 258 2.53 -14.26 -6.63
CA MET A 258 1.99 -14.02 -7.98
C MET A 258 1.17 -15.19 -8.55
N THR A 259 1.15 -16.34 -7.89
CA THR A 259 0.33 -17.50 -8.28
C THR A 259 -0.96 -17.64 -7.48
N HIS A 260 -1.09 -16.91 -6.37
CA HIS A 260 -2.26 -17.00 -5.49
C HIS A 260 -3.50 -16.36 -6.14
N PRO A 261 -4.71 -17.00 -6.05
CA PRO A 261 -5.93 -16.46 -6.68
C PRO A 261 -6.27 -15.02 -6.28
N ALA A 262 -6.13 -14.69 -4.99
CA ALA A 262 -6.48 -13.38 -4.45
C ALA A 262 -5.58 -12.23 -4.98
N THR A 263 -4.42 -12.55 -5.54
CA THR A 263 -3.51 -11.53 -6.09
C THR A 263 -3.62 -11.37 -7.61
N ALA A 264 -4.55 -12.09 -8.27
CA ALA A 264 -4.73 -11.99 -9.72
C ALA A 264 -5.04 -10.56 -10.16
N GLY A 265 -4.16 -9.97 -10.97
CA GLY A 265 -4.31 -8.59 -11.45
C GLY A 265 -4.00 -7.50 -10.41
N VAL A 266 -3.71 -7.85 -9.16
CA VAL A 266 -3.35 -6.87 -8.13
C VAL A 266 -1.97 -6.28 -8.43
N PRO A 267 -1.82 -4.94 -8.50
CA PRO A 267 -0.53 -4.30 -8.76
C PRO A 267 0.48 -4.50 -7.62
N LEU A 268 1.75 -4.56 -8.00
CA LEU A 268 2.90 -4.64 -7.09
C LEU A 268 3.73 -3.36 -7.20
N ILE A 269 3.93 -2.70 -6.07
CA ILE A 269 4.75 -1.49 -5.93
C ILE A 269 5.97 -1.83 -5.08
N ILE A 270 7.17 -1.51 -5.57
CA ILE A 270 8.38 -1.57 -4.75
C ILE A 270 8.63 -0.25 -4.02
N GLU A 271 9.17 -0.34 -2.82
CA GLU A 271 9.68 0.77 -2.02
C GLU A 271 11.10 0.46 -1.49
N THR A 272 11.83 -0.31 -2.28
CA THR A 272 13.13 -0.85 -1.95
C THR A 272 14.23 0.22 -1.99
N PRO A 273 15.38 -0.01 -1.35
CA PRO A 273 16.52 0.91 -1.41
C PRO A 273 17.25 0.87 -2.76
N GLY A 274 18.26 1.72 -2.94
CA GLY A 274 19.20 1.67 -4.09
C GLY A 274 18.92 2.66 -5.21
N GLY A 275 17.95 3.55 -5.02
CA GLY A 275 17.63 4.60 -6.00
C GLY A 275 17.20 4.03 -7.36
N LYS A 276 17.36 4.81 -8.43
CA LYS A 276 16.82 4.47 -9.75
C LYS A 276 17.34 3.13 -10.31
N GLU A 277 18.62 2.84 -10.14
CA GLU A 277 19.22 1.61 -10.64
C GLU A 277 18.73 0.38 -9.87
N GLY A 278 18.67 0.48 -8.53
CA GLY A 278 18.12 -0.58 -7.67
C GLY A 278 16.63 -0.82 -7.96
N HIS A 279 15.84 0.24 -8.05
CA HIS A 279 14.41 0.14 -8.39
C HIS A 279 14.19 -0.49 -9.77
N ALA A 280 14.98 -0.12 -10.79
CA ALA A 280 14.87 -0.72 -12.12
C ALA A 280 15.19 -2.23 -12.10
N ALA A 281 16.20 -2.62 -11.32
CA ALA A 281 16.59 -4.02 -11.16
C ALA A 281 15.48 -4.83 -10.45
N ASP A 282 14.84 -4.28 -9.41
CA ASP A 282 13.77 -4.95 -8.68
C ASP A 282 12.49 -5.07 -9.51
N VAL A 283 12.10 -4.01 -10.24
CA VAL A 283 10.97 -4.06 -11.17
C VAL A 283 11.19 -5.14 -12.23
N GLU A 284 12.39 -5.20 -12.83
CA GLU A 284 12.73 -6.23 -13.81
C GLU A 284 12.71 -7.64 -13.19
N ARG A 285 13.24 -7.80 -11.97
CA ARG A 285 13.26 -9.07 -11.24
C ARG A 285 11.84 -9.58 -10.95
N LEU A 286 10.96 -8.74 -10.40
CA LEU A 286 9.57 -9.11 -10.16
C LEU A 286 8.84 -9.49 -11.45
N LYS A 287 9.07 -8.78 -12.56
CA LYS A 287 8.50 -9.15 -13.85
C LYS A 287 8.99 -10.51 -14.34
N LYS A 288 10.26 -10.81 -14.17
CA LYS A 288 10.80 -12.15 -14.49
C LYS A 288 10.16 -13.24 -13.63
N LEU A 289 10.00 -13.00 -12.32
CA LEU A 289 9.33 -13.95 -11.42
C LEU A 289 7.87 -14.19 -11.80
N ARG A 290 7.17 -13.15 -12.26
CA ARG A 290 5.78 -13.20 -12.72
C ARG A 290 5.64 -14.00 -14.03
N ASP A 291 6.55 -13.82 -14.96
CA ASP A 291 6.45 -14.31 -16.34
C ASP A 291 7.09 -15.71 -16.50
N CYS A 292 7.66 -16.30 -15.42
CA CYS A 292 8.13 -17.69 -15.35
C CYS A 292 7.04 -18.64 -14.87
#